data_d5bdfb741b8817409ad3d4a82347ac6c
#
_entry.id   d5bdfb741b8817409ad3d4a82347ac6c
#
_cell.length_a   1.000
_cell.length_b   1.000
_cell.length_c   1.000
_cell.angle_alpha   90.00
_cell.angle_beta   90.00
_cell.angle_gamma   90.00
#
_symmetry.space_group_name_H-M   'P 1'
#
loop_
_entity.id
_entity.type
_entity.pdbx_description
1 polymer ?
#
loop_
_entity_poly.entity_id
_entity_poly.type
_entity_poly.pdbx_seq_one_letter_code
_entity_poly.pdbx_strand_id
1 'polypeptide(L)'
;MNRPGNGSAAKGALDLPAFSLDVEALDLGADIKAVSLEILQTESREPVRGKQATDFWSAVFPLLAGDEPFMLDFFSHLERVREFCATKQIAFRESGPRCILVPQPTQQQLQQLFERFEKETFGFRSGDRVLEEDPSLTGELSHRGLDAYQAAYTRYSFCAVCEFEDGWVTLLSEKIWSSEVIRRVRPAAKIFDVYISRPQ
;
A
#
# COMPACT_ATOMS: atom_id res chain seq x y z
N MET A 1 -0.36 37.26 -29.62
CA MET A 1 -1.03 36.48 -28.55
C MET A 1 -0.32 35.17 -28.40
N ASN A 2 0.64 35.10 -27.46
CA ASN A 2 1.42 33.91 -27.17
C ASN A 2 0.69 33.11 -26.08
N ARG A 3 0.33 31.85 -26.35
CA ARG A 3 -0.12 30.90 -25.35
C ARG A 3 1.11 30.36 -24.62
N PRO A 4 1.15 30.39 -23.29
CA PRO A 4 2.19 29.69 -22.55
C PRO A 4 1.90 28.20 -22.63
N GLY A 5 2.89 27.42 -23.08
CA GLY A 5 2.83 26.00 -23.09
C GLY A 5 2.86 25.46 -21.65
N ASN A 6 1.85 24.71 -21.27
CA ASN A 6 1.82 23.90 -20.08
C ASN A 6 2.80 22.72 -20.23
N GLY A 7 4.04 22.96 -19.88
CA GLY A 7 5.00 21.90 -19.63
C GLY A 7 4.75 21.31 -18.25
N SER A 8 3.82 20.34 -18.15
CA SER A 8 3.77 19.44 -17.00
C SER A 8 5.03 18.60 -17.03
N ALA A 9 6.03 19.03 -16.27
CA ALA A 9 7.20 18.20 -15.98
C ALA A 9 6.71 16.95 -15.27
N ALA A 10 6.80 15.81 -15.93
CA ALA A 10 6.67 14.51 -15.32
C ALA A 10 7.67 14.48 -14.16
N LYS A 11 7.19 14.59 -12.92
CA LYS A 11 7.98 14.42 -11.71
C LYS A 11 8.64 13.05 -11.80
N GLY A 12 9.96 13.05 -11.67
CA GLY A 12 10.89 11.97 -11.93
C GLY A 12 10.33 10.59 -11.62
N ALA A 13 10.13 9.82 -12.68
CA ALA A 13 9.96 8.38 -12.54
C ALA A 13 11.20 7.87 -11.78
N LEU A 14 10.98 7.21 -10.64
CA LEU A 14 12.04 6.46 -9.98
C LEU A 14 12.63 5.53 -11.04
N ASP A 15 13.95 5.54 -11.17
CA ASP A 15 14.65 4.61 -12.07
C ASP A 15 14.67 3.22 -11.39
N LEU A 16 13.47 2.64 -11.30
CA LEU A 16 13.29 1.31 -10.74
C LEU A 16 13.73 0.27 -11.79
N PRO A 17 14.41 -0.78 -11.35
CA PRO A 17 14.70 -1.91 -12.23
C PRO A 17 13.40 -2.50 -12.79
N ALA A 18 13.51 -3.28 -13.86
CA ALA A 18 12.37 -3.98 -14.40
C ALA A 18 11.97 -5.12 -13.45
N PHE A 19 10.70 -5.16 -13.10
CA PHE A 19 10.12 -6.20 -12.25
C PHE A 19 9.05 -6.99 -12.99
N SER A 20 8.83 -8.22 -12.57
CA SER A 20 7.63 -8.97 -12.88
C SER A 20 6.66 -8.84 -11.71
N LEU A 21 5.38 -8.69 -11.99
CA LEU A 21 4.33 -8.61 -10.98
C LEU A 21 3.56 -9.93 -11.00
N ASP A 22 3.57 -10.65 -9.88
CA ASP A 22 2.67 -11.77 -9.66
C ASP A 22 1.39 -11.27 -8.97
N VAL A 23 0.26 -11.69 -9.49
CA VAL A 23 -1.07 -11.27 -9.04
C VAL A 23 -1.89 -12.53 -8.80
N GLU A 24 -2.08 -12.89 -7.55
CA GLU A 24 -2.90 -14.02 -7.15
C GLU A 24 -4.23 -13.55 -6.61
N ALA A 25 -5.33 -14.07 -7.19
CA ALA A 25 -6.65 -13.87 -6.62
C ALA A 25 -6.83 -14.82 -5.44
N LEU A 26 -7.14 -14.27 -4.26
CA LEU A 26 -7.36 -15.05 -3.05
C LEU A 26 -8.86 -15.29 -2.85
N ASP A 27 -9.23 -16.49 -2.46
CA ASP A 27 -10.57 -16.82 -1.99
C ASP A 27 -10.58 -16.76 -0.45
N LEU A 28 -11.08 -15.66 0.09
CA LEU A 28 -11.18 -15.44 1.54
C LEU A 28 -12.59 -15.71 2.10
N GLY A 29 -13.42 -16.40 1.32
CA GLY A 29 -14.81 -16.69 1.70
C GLY A 29 -15.83 -15.88 0.88
N ALA A 30 -17.11 -16.16 1.07
CA ALA A 30 -18.20 -16.00 0.12
C ALA A 30 -18.31 -14.66 -0.64
N ASP A 31 -17.80 -13.55 -0.11
CA ASP A 31 -17.98 -12.23 -0.75
C ASP A 31 -16.73 -11.33 -0.69
N ILE A 32 -15.61 -11.80 -0.17
CA ILE A 32 -14.41 -10.98 -0.01
C ILE A 32 -13.48 -11.17 -1.20
N LYS A 33 -13.28 -10.10 -1.95
CA LYS A 33 -12.36 -10.06 -3.08
C LYS A 33 -11.02 -9.57 -2.59
N ALA A 34 -10.03 -10.45 -2.66
CA ALA A 34 -8.67 -10.14 -2.31
C ALA A 34 -7.72 -10.52 -3.44
N VAL A 35 -6.65 -9.76 -3.52
CA VAL A 35 -5.57 -9.99 -4.47
C VAL A 35 -4.26 -9.92 -3.71
N SER A 36 -3.47 -10.99 -3.76
CA SER A 36 -2.08 -10.96 -3.33
C SER A 36 -1.22 -10.43 -4.46
N LEU A 37 -0.32 -9.51 -4.14
CA LEU A 37 0.62 -8.92 -5.08
C LEU A 37 2.04 -9.18 -4.59
N GLU A 38 2.85 -9.77 -5.44
CA GLU A 38 4.26 -9.98 -5.20
C GLU A 38 5.07 -9.41 -6.36
N ILE A 39 6.16 -8.72 -6.05
CA ILE A 39 7.11 -8.26 -7.07
C ILE A 39 8.27 -9.25 -7.15
N LEU A 40 8.58 -9.68 -8.38
CA LEU A 40 9.59 -10.67 -8.66
C LEU A 40 10.71 -10.07 -9.52
N GLN A 41 11.93 -10.55 -9.30
CA GLN A 41 13.03 -10.28 -10.20
C GLN A 41 12.74 -10.91 -11.58
N THR A 42 12.97 -10.15 -12.64
CA THR A 42 12.58 -10.57 -13.99
C THR A 42 13.27 -11.86 -14.46
N GLU A 43 14.53 -12.05 -14.08
CA GLU A 43 15.32 -13.20 -14.54
C GLU A 43 15.18 -14.42 -13.62
N SER A 44 15.39 -14.23 -12.32
CA SER A 44 15.38 -15.33 -11.33
C SER A 44 14.00 -15.73 -10.87
N ARG A 45 13.00 -14.83 -11.03
CA ARG A 45 11.66 -14.95 -10.45
C ARG A 45 11.65 -15.06 -8.92
N GLU A 46 12.71 -14.63 -8.28
CA GLU A 46 12.75 -14.54 -6.82
C GLU A 46 12.02 -13.28 -6.34
N PRO A 47 11.38 -13.33 -5.16
CA PRO A 47 10.75 -12.16 -4.56
C PRO A 47 11.74 -11.00 -4.39
N VAL A 48 11.31 -9.82 -4.78
CA VAL A 48 12.08 -8.59 -4.56
C VAL A 48 11.83 -8.14 -3.13
N ARG A 49 12.92 -7.91 -2.39
CA ARG A 49 12.88 -7.56 -0.96
C ARG A 49 13.74 -6.34 -0.67
N GLY A 50 13.65 -5.87 0.58
CA GLY A 50 14.45 -4.77 1.09
C GLY A 50 14.17 -3.47 0.34
N LYS A 51 15.22 -2.67 0.14
CA LYS A 51 15.09 -1.32 -0.45
C LYS A 51 14.36 -1.27 -1.80
N GLN A 52 14.57 -2.23 -2.66
CA GLN A 52 13.91 -2.24 -3.97
C GLN A 52 12.40 -2.45 -3.84
N ALA A 53 11.95 -3.32 -2.93
CA ALA A 53 10.54 -3.51 -2.63
C ALA A 53 9.92 -2.25 -2.02
N THR A 54 10.58 -1.64 -1.04
CA THR A 54 10.08 -0.43 -0.38
C THR A 54 10.03 0.76 -1.33
N ASP A 55 11.00 0.92 -2.23
CA ASP A 55 10.98 1.93 -3.29
C ASP A 55 9.79 1.72 -4.25
N PHE A 56 9.58 0.48 -4.68
CA PHE A 56 8.47 0.13 -5.55
C PHE A 56 7.12 0.44 -4.89
N TRP A 57 6.89 -0.09 -3.70
CA TRP A 57 5.60 0.07 -3.02
C TRP A 57 5.33 1.53 -2.63
N SER A 58 6.35 2.30 -2.26
CA SER A 58 6.19 3.74 -1.99
C SER A 58 5.72 4.54 -3.20
N ALA A 59 6.08 4.09 -4.40
CA ALA A 59 5.60 4.68 -5.65
C ALA A 59 4.21 4.19 -6.04
N VAL A 60 3.90 2.92 -5.75
CA VAL A 60 2.67 2.26 -6.20
C VAL A 60 1.45 2.62 -5.36
N PHE A 61 1.57 2.70 -4.04
CA PHE A 61 0.40 2.99 -3.19
C PHE A 61 -0.32 4.29 -3.51
N PRO A 62 0.37 5.43 -3.72
CA PRO A 62 -0.29 6.65 -4.17
C PRO A 62 -1.02 6.50 -5.52
N LEU A 63 -0.50 5.66 -6.42
CA LEU A 63 -1.17 5.41 -7.70
C LEU A 63 -2.41 4.52 -7.55
N LEU A 64 -2.36 3.55 -6.64
CA LEU A 64 -3.53 2.74 -6.30
C LEU A 64 -4.63 3.60 -5.66
N ALA A 65 -4.26 4.54 -4.81
CA ALA A 65 -5.20 5.49 -4.21
C ALA A 65 -5.77 6.46 -5.26
N GLY A 66 -4.97 6.85 -6.27
CA GLY A 66 -5.37 7.86 -7.25
C GLY A 66 -5.54 9.22 -6.60
N ASP A 67 -6.70 9.85 -6.79
CA ASP A 67 -7.04 11.15 -6.19
C ASP A 67 -7.69 11.02 -4.80
N GLU A 68 -7.94 9.79 -4.35
CA GLU A 68 -8.56 9.56 -3.04
C GLU A 68 -7.54 9.73 -1.90
N PRO A 69 -7.98 10.24 -0.74
CA PRO A 69 -7.12 10.28 0.44
C PRO A 69 -6.77 8.86 0.90
N PHE A 70 -5.58 8.72 1.49
CA PHE A 70 -5.12 7.44 2.01
C PHE A 70 -4.42 7.58 3.37
N MET A 71 -4.24 6.46 4.05
CA MET A 71 -3.68 6.39 5.40
C MET A 71 -2.90 5.09 5.59
N LEU A 72 -1.81 5.17 6.35
CA LEU A 72 -1.15 3.99 6.91
C LEU A 72 -1.63 3.75 8.32
N ASP A 73 -1.81 2.49 8.67
CA ASP A 73 -2.23 2.03 9.99
C ASP A 73 -1.13 1.15 10.59
N PHE A 74 -0.51 1.62 11.66
CA PHE A 74 0.47 0.83 12.43
C PHE A 74 -0.18 0.32 13.71
N PHE A 75 -0.11 -0.98 13.94
CA PHE A 75 -0.72 -1.68 15.07
C PHE A 75 0.28 -2.52 15.88
N SER A 76 1.55 -2.45 15.52
CA SER A 76 2.66 -3.06 16.26
C SER A 76 3.77 -2.03 16.48
N HIS A 77 4.63 -2.26 17.47
CA HIS A 77 5.81 -1.43 17.77
C HIS A 77 5.56 0.09 17.81
N LEU A 78 4.42 0.50 18.37
CA LEU A 78 3.89 1.86 18.29
C LEU A 78 4.84 2.93 18.83
N GLU A 79 5.62 2.61 19.87
CA GLU A 79 6.59 3.56 20.42
C GLU A 79 7.68 3.88 19.40
N ARG A 80 8.20 2.87 18.70
CA ARG A 80 9.19 3.06 17.62
C ARG A 80 8.61 3.87 16.46
N VAL A 81 7.33 3.64 16.11
CA VAL A 81 6.62 4.39 15.06
C VAL A 81 6.48 5.86 15.48
N ARG A 82 6.05 6.10 16.72
CA ARG A 82 5.90 7.46 17.29
C ARG A 82 7.21 8.23 17.25
N GLU A 83 8.29 7.65 17.79
CA GLU A 83 9.62 8.27 17.82
C GLU A 83 10.13 8.56 16.41
N PHE A 84 9.94 7.63 15.48
CA PHE A 84 10.37 7.81 14.10
C PHE A 84 9.58 8.93 13.42
N CYS A 85 8.26 8.94 13.52
CA CYS A 85 7.42 9.98 12.94
C CYS A 85 7.77 11.36 13.51
N ALA A 86 7.96 11.47 14.83
CA ALA A 86 8.38 12.71 15.46
C ALA A 86 9.75 13.18 14.97
N THR A 87 10.73 12.29 14.88
CA THR A 87 12.08 12.61 14.40
C THR A 87 12.10 13.05 12.95
N LYS A 88 11.27 12.44 12.11
CA LYS A 88 11.16 12.72 10.66
C LYS A 88 10.13 13.79 10.33
N GLN A 89 9.48 14.38 11.34
CA GLN A 89 8.41 15.37 11.17
C GLN A 89 7.28 14.87 10.28
N ILE A 90 6.94 13.57 10.41
CA ILE A 90 5.81 12.95 9.73
C ILE A 90 4.59 13.14 10.62
N ALA A 91 3.52 13.70 10.05
CA ALA A 91 2.26 13.87 10.78
C ALA A 91 1.67 12.50 11.13
N PHE A 92 1.28 12.32 12.38
CA PHE A 92 0.59 11.12 12.85
C PHE A 92 -0.46 11.47 13.89
N ARG A 93 -1.37 10.55 14.13
CA ARG A 93 -2.32 10.61 15.23
C ARG A 93 -2.43 9.25 15.88
N GLU A 94 -2.68 9.24 17.17
CA GLU A 94 -2.99 8.01 17.91
C GLU A 94 -4.48 7.76 17.83
N SER A 95 -4.86 6.54 17.53
CA SER A 95 -6.24 6.09 17.57
C SER A 95 -6.36 4.92 18.52
N GLY A 96 -6.90 5.22 19.70
CA GLY A 96 -6.88 4.29 20.81
C GLY A 96 -5.46 3.96 21.31
N PRO A 97 -5.33 3.02 22.24
CA PRO A 97 -4.03 2.70 22.85
C PRO A 97 -3.12 1.83 21.97
N ARG A 98 -3.61 1.35 20.82
CA ARG A 98 -2.96 0.29 20.05
C ARG A 98 -2.85 0.55 18.55
N CYS A 99 -3.04 1.79 18.10
CA CYS A 99 -2.93 2.11 16.70
C CYS A 99 -2.37 3.52 16.49
N ILE A 100 -1.41 3.64 15.58
CA ILE A 100 -0.91 4.92 15.07
C ILE A 100 -1.31 5.04 13.62
N LEU A 101 -1.94 6.15 13.28
CA LEU A 101 -2.41 6.49 11.96
C LEU A 101 -1.49 7.55 11.36
N VAL A 102 -1.02 7.31 10.13
CA VAL A 102 -0.21 8.29 9.38
C VAL A 102 -1.01 8.71 8.14
N PRO A 103 -1.70 9.87 8.22
CA PRO A 103 -2.54 10.33 7.12
C PRO A 103 -1.71 10.96 6.01
N GLN A 104 -2.00 10.59 4.78
CA GLN A 104 -1.48 11.18 3.55
C GLN A 104 0.03 11.48 3.56
N PRO A 105 0.88 10.51 3.91
CA PRO A 105 2.31 10.72 3.84
C PRO A 105 2.75 10.99 2.40
N THR A 106 3.72 11.87 2.23
CA THR A 106 4.34 12.09 0.92
C THR A 106 5.06 10.82 0.46
N GLN A 107 5.35 10.71 -0.84
CA GLN A 107 6.11 9.57 -1.37
C GLN A 107 7.44 9.36 -0.64
N GLN A 108 8.16 10.44 -0.35
CA GLN A 108 9.42 10.36 0.41
C GLN A 108 9.18 9.85 1.85
N GLN A 109 8.11 10.27 2.50
CA GLN A 109 7.74 9.79 3.82
C GLN A 109 7.31 8.32 3.79
N LEU A 110 6.56 7.90 2.76
CA LEU A 110 6.24 6.49 2.54
C LEU A 110 7.50 5.64 2.43
N GLN A 111 8.45 6.06 1.58
CA GLN A 111 9.72 5.37 1.42
C GLN A 111 10.47 5.21 2.76
N GLN A 112 10.58 6.30 3.53
CA GLN A 112 11.23 6.27 4.84
C GLN A 112 10.52 5.36 5.85
N LEU A 113 9.19 5.36 5.85
CA LEU A 113 8.38 4.48 6.71
C LEU A 113 8.56 3.02 6.31
N PHE A 114 8.48 2.72 5.02
CA PHE A 114 8.62 1.36 4.51
C PHE A 114 10.02 0.80 4.74
N GLU A 115 11.08 1.57 4.49
CA GLU A 115 12.45 1.16 4.80
C GLU A 115 12.65 0.91 6.31
N ARG A 116 12.01 1.71 7.16
CA ARG A 116 12.16 1.59 8.62
C ARG A 116 11.40 0.42 9.20
N PHE A 117 10.24 0.13 8.64
CA PHE A 117 9.28 -0.85 9.16
C PHE A 117 9.04 -2.02 8.19
N GLU A 118 10.00 -2.33 7.31
CA GLU A 118 9.89 -3.42 6.32
C GLU A 118 9.62 -4.80 6.93
N LYS A 119 10.02 -5.00 8.19
CA LYS A 119 9.84 -6.25 8.94
C LYS A 119 8.55 -6.28 9.78
N GLU A 120 7.78 -5.23 9.72
CA GLU A 120 6.56 -5.12 10.50
C GLU A 120 5.36 -5.25 9.58
N THR A 121 4.30 -5.86 10.08
CA THR A 121 3.01 -5.86 9.39
C THR A 121 2.29 -4.55 9.68
N PHE A 122 1.86 -3.87 8.65
CA PHE A 122 1.07 -2.64 8.76
C PHE A 122 0.00 -2.59 7.67
N GLY A 123 -0.97 -1.69 7.85
CA GLY A 123 -2.06 -1.53 6.93
C GLY A 123 -1.95 -0.28 6.09
N PHE A 124 -2.63 -0.31 4.96
CA PHE A 124 -2.89 0.83 4.11
C PHE A 124 -4.36 0.82 3.71
N ARG A 125 -5.01 1.97 3.73
CA ARG A 125 -6.40 2.11 3.27
C ARG A 125 -6.59 3.40 2.51
N SER A 126 -7.51 3.38 1.54
CA SER A 126 -7.86 4.53 0.72
C SER A 126 -9.37 4.63 0.53
N GLY A 127 -9.88 5.85 0.41
CA GLY A 127 -11.29 6.15 0.16
C GLY A 127 -11.67 7.53 0.67
N ASP A 128 -12.80 8.04 0.22
CA ASP A 128 -13.28 9.40 0.53
C ASP A 128 -13.36 9.68 2.04
N ARG A 129 -13.67 8.66 2.83
CA ARG A 129 -13.88 8.77 4.28
C ARG A 129 -12.72 8.23 5.12
N VAL A 130 -11.59 7.92 4.49
CA VAL A 130 -10.46 7.29 5.19
C VAL A 130 -9.88 8.17 6.30
N LEU A 131 -9.98 9.48 6.17
CA LEU A 131 -9.49 10.43 7.17
C LEU A 131 -10.48 10.65 8.34
N GLU A 132 -11.72 10.17 8.21
CA GLU A 132 -12.67 10.17 9.31
C GLU A 132 -12.26 9.11 10.34
N GLU A 133 -12.47 9.42 11.61
CA GLU A 133 -12.17 8.48 12.68
C GLU A 133 -13.21 7.35 12.67
N ASP A 134 -12.74 6.10 12.53
CA ASP A 134 -13.59 4.92 12.70
C ASP A 134 -13.12 4.15 13.95
N PRO A 135 -13.75 4.42 15.11
CA PRO A 135 -13.37 3.79 16.38
C PRO A 135 -13.53 2.26 16.36
N SER A 136 -14.45 1.74 15.55
CA SER A 136 -14.68 0.29 15.44
C SER A 136 -13.50 -0.39 14.75
N LEU A 137 -13.04 0.17 13.62
CA LEU A 137 -11.91 -0.36 12.88
C LEU A 137 -10.62 -0.27 13.70
N THR A 138 -10.36 0.88 14.32
CA THR A 138 -9.15 1.07 15.14
C THR A 138 -9.08 0.16 16.35
N GLY A 139 -10.22 -0.15 16.96
CA GLY A 139 -10.30 -1.15 18.03
C GLY A 139 -9.99 -2.56 17.54
N GLU A 140 -10.41 -2.89 16.33
CA GLU A 140 -10.24 -4.23 15.75
C GLU A 140 -8.84 -4.44 15.14
N LEU A 141 -8.27 -3.43 14.46
CA LEU A 141 -6.91 -3.50 13.89
C LEU A 141 -5.85 -3.89 14.93
N SER A 142 -6.04 -3.44 16.17
CA SER A 142 -5.14 -3.77 17.28
C SER A 142 -5.17 -5.25 17.70
N HIS A 143 -6.16 -6.02 17.27
CA HIS A 143 -6.37 -7.40 17.70
C HIS A 143 -6.37 -8.44 16.58
N ARG A 144 -6.71 -8.05 15.34
CA ARG A 144 -7.05 -8.99 14.29
C ARG A 144 -6.36 -8.75 12.94
N GLY A 145 -5.60 -7.66 12.77
CA GLY A 145 -4.88 -7.41 11.53
C GLY A 145 -5.73 -7.57 10.25
N LEU A 146 -5.45 -8.61 9.47
CA LEU A 146 -6.16 -8.90 8.22
C LEU A 146 -7.68 -9.09 8.42
N ASP A 147 -8.11 -9.75 9.50
CA ASP A 147 -9.53 -9.99 9.76
C ASP A 147 -10.33 -8.70 9.94
N ALA A 148 -9.71 -7.69 10.55
CA ALA A 148 -10.34 -6.38 10.70
C ALA A 148 -10.56 -5.69 9.36
N TYR A 149 -9.57 -5.78 8.45
CA TYR A 149 -9.72 -5.27 7.10
C TYR A 149 -10.76 -6.06 6.30
N GLN A 150 -10.81 -7.39 6.45
CA GLN A 150 -11.85 -8.22 5.84
C GLN A 150 -13.26 -7.80 6.27
N ALA A 151 -13.43 -7.44 7.55
CA ALA A 151 -14.71 -6.96 8.07
C ALA A 151 -15.09 -5.54 7.59
N ALA A 152 -14.11 -4.74 7.20
CA ALA A 152 -14.28 -3.32 6.91
C ALA A 152 -14.01 -2.91 5.45
N TYR A 153 -13.55 -3.85 4.58
CA TYR A 153 -13.08 -3.51 3.24
C TYR A 153 -14.13 -2.84 2.34
N THR A 154 -15.41 -3.11 2.58
CA THR A 154 -16.51 -2.47 1.85
C THR A 154 -16.65 -0.98 2.14
N ARG A 155 -16.07 -0.50 3.23
CA ARG A 155 -16.12 0.90 3.66
C ARG A 155 -15.10 1.78 2.93
N TYR A 156 -14.09 1.17 2.33
CA TYR A 156 -12.97 1.83 1.68
C TYR A 156 -12.93 1.49 0.18
N SER A 157 -12.25 2.31 -0.59
CA SER A 157 -12.00 1.98 -2.00
C SER A 157 -11.08 0.78 -2.10
N PHE A 158 -10.08 0.71 -1.22
CA PHE A 158 -9.34 -0.51 -0.93
C PHE A 158 -8.65 -0.44 0.44
N CYS A 159 -8.32 -1.62 0.96
CA CYS A 159 -7.41 -1.81 2.08
C CYS A 159 -6.25 -2.68 1.62
N ALA A 160 -5.10 -2.54 2.23
CA ALA A 160 -3.97 -3.43 2.00
C ALA A 160 -3.33 -3.83 3.32
N VAL A 161 -2.88 -5.06 3.40
CA VAL A 161 -1.97 -5.55 4.44
C VAL A 161 -0.61 -5.74 3.83
N CYS A 162 0.40 -5.12 4.42
CA CYS A 162 1.75 -5.06 3.91
C CYS A 162 2.67 -5.94 4.76
N GLU A 163 3.32 -6.89 4.12
CA GLU A 163 4.26 -7.84 4.71
C GLU A 163 5.52 -7.90 3.84
N PHE A 164 6.27 -6.79 3.83
CA PHE A 164 7.39 -6.62 2.91
C PHE A 164 8.57 -7.56 3.18
N GLU A 165 8.74 -8.05 4.40
CA GLU A 165 9.74 -9.07 4.70
C GLU A 165 9.45 -10.37 3.94
N ASP A 166 8.17 -10.72 3.81
CA ASP A 166 7.71 -11.88 3.05
C ASP A 166 7.58 -11.59 1.55
N GLY A 167 7.65 -10.33 1.15
CA GLY A 167 7.70 -9.90 -0.24
C GLY A 167 6.35 -9.58 -0.87
N TRP A 168 5.25 -9.60 -0.10
CA TRP A 168 3.92 -9.48 -0.65
C TRP A 168 3.02 -8.44 0.02
N VAL A 169 1.97 -8.08 -0.69
CA VAL A 169 0.92 -7.16 -0.25
C VAL A 169 -0.43 -7.77 -0.61
N THR A 170 -1.29 -7.91 0.39
CA THR A 170 -2.67 -8.35 0.18
C THR A 170 -3.59 -7.15 0.03
N LEU A 171 -4.21 -6.99 -1.13
CA LEU A 171 -5.23 -5.97 -1.40
C LEU A 171 -6.63 -6.55 -1.22
N LEU A 172 -7.46 -5.81 -0.51
CA LEU A 172 -8.87 -6.07 -0.29
C LEU A 172 -9.69 -4.93 -0.92
N SER A 173 -10.55 -5.23 -1.89
CA SER A 173 -11.36 -4.20 -2.54
C SER A 173 -12.58 -4.81 -3.23
N GLU A 174 -13.71 -4.14 -3.14
CA GLU A 174 -14.87 -4.40 -4.01
C GLU A 174 -14.71 -3.75 -5.39
N LYS A 175 -13.93 -2.68 -5.48
CA LYS A 175 -13.86 -1.80 -6.65
C LYS A 175 -12.64 -2.07 -7.54
N ILE A 176 -11.53 -2.53 -6.94
CA ILE A 176 -10.26 -2.69 -7.63
C ILE A 176 -10.00 -4.16 -7.92
N TRP A 177 -10.18 -4.55 -9.15
CA TRP A 177 -9.85 -5.88 -9.66
C TRP A 177 -8.37 -5.98 -10.08
N SER A 178 -7.87 -7.18 -10.24
CA SER A 178 -6.50 -7.43 -10.72
C SER A 178 -6.16 -6.64 -11.98
N SER A 179 -7.06 -6.54 -12.94
CA SER A 179 -6.85 -5.74 -14.16
C SER A 179 -6.71 -4.24 -13.88
N GLU A 180 -7.47 -3.71 -12.93
CA GLU A 180 -7.39 -2.32 -12.54
C GLU A 180 -6.09 -2.03 -11.76
N VAL A 181 -5.69 -2.93 -10.86
CA VAL A 181 -4.39 -2.85 -10.17
C VAL A 181 -3.27 -2.76 -11.19
N ILE A 182 -3.23 -3.69 -12.15
CA ILE A 182 -2.23 -3.71 -13.21
C ILE A 182 -2.24 -2.39 -14.00
N ARG A 183 -3.42 -1.89 -14.36
CA ARG A 183 -3.57 -0.63 -15.10
C ARG A 183 -2.98 0.55 -14.33
N ARG A 184 -3.23 0.64 -13.02
CA ARG A 184 -2.75 1.73 -12.16
C ARG A 184 -1.25 1.63 -11.87
N VAL A 185 -0.72 0.44 -11.73
CA VAL A 185 0.69 0.19 -11.38
C VAL A 185 1.62 0.35 -12.59
N ARG A 186 1.17 0.03 -13.79
CA ARG A 186 1.99 0.08 -15.02
C ARG A 186 2.75 1.39 -15.26
N PRO A 187 2.20 2.60 -14.98
CA PRO A 187 2.93 3.84 -15.16
C PRO A 187 4.11 4.05 -14.21
N ALA A 188 4.09 3.38 -13.04
CA ALA A 188 5.09 3.60 -11.99
C ALA A 188 6.32 2.73 -12.12
N ALA A 189 6.17 1.58 -12.77
CA ALA A 189 7.22 0.60 -12.83
C ALA A 189 7.35 0.06 -14.26
N LYS A 190 8.57 -0.19 -14.68
CA LYS A 190 8.84 -1.00 -15.87
C LYS A 190 8.44 -2.45 -15.54
N ILE A 191 7.12 -2.70 -15.51
CA ILE A 191 6.61 -4.06 -15.30
C ILE A 191 6.77 -4.80 -16.60
N PHE A 192 7.68 -5.76 -16.63
CA PHE A 192 8.00 -6.55 -17.81
C PHE A 192 6.89 -7.55 -18.10
N ASP A 193 6.53 -8.32 -17.10
CA ASP A 193 5.50 -9.34 -17.18
C ASP A 193 4.54 -9.28 -16.01
N VAL A 194 3.28 -9.61 -16.26
CA VAL A 194 2.27 -9.78 -15.24
C VAL A 194 1.79 -11.22 -15.30
N TYR A 195 2.00 -11.95 -14.23
CA TYR A 195 1.48 -13.29 -14.06
C TYR A 195 0.17 -13.19 -13.26
N ILE A 196 -0.87 -13.80 -13.78
CA ILE A 196 -2.15 -13.89 -13.08
C ILE A 196 -2.37 -15.35 -12.72
N SER A 197 -2.13 -15.69 -11.47
CA SER A 197 -2.47 -17.00 -10.94
C SER A 197 -3.98 -17.03 -10.65
N ARG A 198 -4.64 -18.10 -11.06
CA ARG A 198 -6.03 -18.34 -10.66
C ARG A 198 -6.01 -19.15 -9.36
N PRO A 199 -6.94 -18.92 -8.42
CA PRO A 199 -7.09 -19.78 -7.27
C PRO A 199 -7.30 -21.21 -7.76
N GLN A 200 -6.56 -22.14 -7.15
CA GLN A 200 -6.71 -23.57 -7.40
C GLN A 200 -7.99 -24.09 -6.76
#